data_3a69c1101363abbf6f1210c688d7ffa0
#
_entry.id   3a69c1101363abbf6f1210c688d7ffa0
#
_cell.length_a   1.000
_cell.length_b   1.000
_cell.length_c   1.000
_cell.angle_alpha   90.00
_cell.angle_beta   90.00
_cell.angle_gamma   90.00
#
_symmetry.space_group_name_H-M   'P 1'
#
loop_
_entity.id
_entity.type
_entity.pdbx_description
1 polymer ?
#
loop_
_entity_poly.entity_id
_entity_poly.type
_entity_poly.pdbx_seq_one_letter_code
_entity_poly.pdbx_strand_id
1 'polypeptide(L)'
;MKDSIRNLIQQALTRLTAEGVLPEGLSPTIQVENTKDKTHGDFASNIAMMLAKPAGMKPRDLAEKLIAAMPADPQISKVEIAGPGFLNFYQNIEALAGRVDALLEDAQLGVRKAGPAQRVVIDLSSPNLAKEMHVGHLRSTIIGDAVGRVLEFLGDEVIRQNHVGDWGTQFGMLLAFMEENPAAAESELADLEGFYRAAKKRFDESPEFADRARALVVELQANKPECMRLWHRFNEISLSHCQKAYDRLNVKLTPADVKGESAYNDDLANVVSDLQAKGLLSESDGAKCVFLDEFKNADGNPLPVIVQKAGGGYLYATTDLAAMRYRSNTLKADRALYFVDQRQALHFQMAFEVARRAGFVAQDMQLEHMGFGTMNGADGRPFKTRDGGTVKLIDLLDEAEERAYNLVKGKNPDLAEEQLREIASAVGIGAVKYADLSKHRT
;
A
#
# COMPACT_ATOMS: atom_id res chain seq x y z
N MET A 1 -20.47 1.76 20.63
CA MET A 1 -21.69 2.47 21.06
C MET A 1 -22.87 2.27 20.14
N LYS A 2 -22.81 2.63 18.85
CA LYS A 2 -23.96 2.42 17.92
C LYS A 2 -24.41 0.97 17.88
N ASP A 3 -23.48 0.01 17.89
CA ASP A 3 -23.81 -1.42 17.90
C ASP A 3 -24.44 -1.86 19.23
N SER A 4 -24.00 -1.30 20.36
CA SER A 4 -24.66 -1.55 21.68
C SER A 4 -26.10 -1.07 21.64
N ILE A 5 -26.35 0.15 21.11
CA ILE A 5 -27.72 0.69 20.99
C ILE A 5 -28.55 -0.17 20.02
N ARG A 6 -28.00 -0.62 18.88
CA ARG A 6 -28.68 -1.55 17.99
C ARG A 6 -29.08 -2.84 18.69
N ASN A 7 -28.18 -3.38 19.48
CA ASN A 7 -28.44 -4.60 20.26
C ASN A 7 -29.54 -4.38 21.29
N LEU A 8 -29.56 -3.24 22.01
CA LEU A 8 -30.63 -2.90 22.94
C LEU A 8 -32.01 -2.82 22.27
N ILE A 9 -32.06 -2.12 21.14
CA ILE A 9 -33.24 -2.01 20.31
C ILE A 9 -33.69 -3.42 19.83
N GLN A 10 -32.75 -4.23 19.34
CA GLN A 10 -33.05 -5.59 18.86
C GLN A 10 -33.62 -6.47 19.97
N GLN A 11 -33.07 -6.40 21.18
CA GLN A 11 -33.61 -7.12 22.33
C GLN A 11 -35.03 -6.65 22.70
N ALA A 12 -35.27 -5.33 22.65
CA ALA A 12 -36.62 -4.79 22.87
C ALA A 12 -37.60 -5.25 21.80
N LEU A 13 -37.20 -5.27 20.53
CA LEU A 13 -38.03 -5.79 19.42
C LEU A 13 -38.38 -7.27 19.64
N THR A 14 -37.38 -8.09 19.97
CA THR A 14 -37.57 -9.51 20.20
C THR A 14 -38.57 -9.73 21.34
N ARG A 15 -38.45 -8.97 22.45
CA ARG A 15 -39.38 -9.05 23.57
C ARG A 15 -40.80 -8.65 23.19
N LEU A 16 -40.98 -7.52 22.49
CA LEU A 16 -42.29 -7.05 22.06
C LEU A 16 -42.94 -7.97 21.03
N THR A 17 -42.16 -8.66 20.21
CA THR A 17 -42.67 -9.72 19.33
C THR A 17 -43.18 -10.93 20.11
N ALA A 18 -42.42 -11.38 21.11
CA ALA A 18 -42.83 -12.47 22.00
C ALA A 18 -44.10 -12.13 22.85
N GLU A 19 -44.29 -10.87 23.20
CA GLU A 19 -45.46 -10.34 23.88
C GLU A 19 -46.67 -10.08 22.95
N GLY A 20 -46.54 -10.35 21.65
CA GLY A 20 -47.58 -10.14 20.63
C GLY A 20 -47.88 -8.67 20.31
N VAL A 21 -47.01 -7.75 20.69
CA VAL A 21 -47.13 -6.31 20.38
C VAL A 21 -46.66 -6.03 18.93
N LEU A 22 -45.67 -6.78 18.49
CA LEU A 22 -45.15 -6.71 17.13
C LEU A 22 -45.46 -8.02 16.37
N PRO A 23 -45.75 -7.96 15.07
CA PRO A 23 -45.94 -9.16 14.22
C PRO A 23 -44.67 -10.01 14.18
N GLU A 24 -44.83 -11.32 14.07
CA GLU A 24 -43.72 -12.24 13.82
C GLU A 24 -43.12 -12.02 12.43
N GLY A 25 -41.81 -12.32 12.28
CA GLY A 25 -41.11 -12.25 10.99
C GLY A 25 -40.63 -10.86 10.58
N LEU A 26 -40.80 -9.85 11.43
CA LEU A 26 -40.22 -8.51 11.18
C LEU A 26 -38.70 -8.53 11.37
N SER A 27 -37.97 -8.14 10.31
CA SER A 27 -36.51 -7.96 10.35
C SER A 27 -36.13 -6.54 9.88
N PRO A 28 -36.41 -5.51 10.70
CA PRO A 28 -36.12 -4.13 10.32
C PRO A 28 -34.63 -3.82 10.38
N THR A 29 -34.16 -2.99 9.47
CA THR A 29 -32.83 -2.39 9.60
C THR A 29 -32.85 -1.32 10.68
N ILE A 30 -32.17 -1.56 11.81
CA ILE A 30 -32.08 -0.62 12.92
C ILE A 30 -31.04 0.46 12.61
N GLN A 31 -31.51 1.64 12.28
CA GLN A 31 -30.66 2.82 12.06
C GLN A 31 -30.40 3.53 13.39
N VAL A 32 -29.11 3.80 13.67
CA VAL A 32 -28.64 4.60 14.81
C VAL A 32 -27.66 5.63 14.29
N GLU A 33 -28.01 6.89 14.43
CA GLU A 33 -27.24 8.03 13.94
C GLU A 33 -26.79 8.93 15.10
N ASN A 34 -25.73 9.70 14.89
CA ASN A 34 -25.36 10.77 15.80
C ASN A 34 -26.36 11.90 15.67
N THR A 35 -26.78 12.49 16.79
CA THR A 35 -27.60 13.69 16.75
C THR A 35 -26.79 14.88 16.26
N LYS A 36 -27.44 15.79 15.54
CA LYS A 36 -26.81 17.04 15.11
C LYS A 36 -26.66 18.04 16.25
N ASP A 37 -27.57 17.98 17.21
CA ASP A 37 -27.60 18.84 18.39
C ASP A 37 -27.55 17.97 19.65
N LYS A 38 -26.53 18.19 20.48
CA LYS A 38 -26.32 17.43 21.74
C LYS A 38 -27.44 17.61 22.78
N THR A 39 -28.25 18.65 22.65
CA THR A 39 -29.44 18.80 23.50
C THR A 39 -30.47 17.70 23.28
N HIS A 40 -30.41 17.04 22.12
CA HIS A 40 -31.22 15.88 21.75
C HIS A 40 -30.54 14.53 22.00
N GLY A 41 -29.57 14.49 22.90
CA GLY A 41 -28.78 13.28 23.18
C GLY A 41 -27.58 13.10 22.22
N ASP A 42 -26.91 11.98 22.34
CA ASP A 42 -25.72 11.64 21.54
C ASP A 42 -26.09 10.84 20.29
N PHE A 43 -27.11 10.00 20.38
CA PHE A 43 -27.58 9.16 19.29
C PHE A 43 -29.10 9.16 19.19
N ALA A 44 -29.60 8.94 17.97
CA ALA A 44 -31.04 8.84 17.69
C ALA A 44 -31.36 7.64 16.81
N SER A 45 -32.57 7.07 17.01
CA SER A 45 -33.13 6.03 16.12
C SER A 45 -34.58 6.36 15.80
N ASN A 46 -34.97 6.11 14.56
CA ASN A 46 -36.34 6.29 14.04
C ASN A 46 -37.16 4.99 14.05
N ILE A 47 -36.68 3.95 14.70
CA ILE A 47 -37.24 2.59 14.63
C ILE A 47 -38.72 2.52 14.98
N ALA A 48 -39.17 3.28 15.98
CA ALA A 48 -40.57 3.33 16.39
C ALA A 48 -41.48 3.89 15.29
N MET A 49 -41.01 4.89 14.55
CA MET A 49 -41.75 5.45 13.42
C MET A 49 -41.84 4.45 12.25
N MET A 50 -40.78 3.71 12.01
CA MET A 50 -40.73 2.69 10.95
C MET A 50 -41.68 1.53 11.23
N LEU A 51 -41.82 1.11 12.50
CA LEU A 51 -42.60 -0.05 12.90
C LEU A 51 -44.01 0.29 13.40
N ALA A 52 -44.37 1.57 13.52
CA ALA A 52 -45.68 2.00 13.98
C ALA A 52 -46.86 1.41 13.16
N LYS A 53 -46.71 1.45 11.82
CA LYS A 53 -47.74 0.92 10.92
C LYS A 53 -47.87 -0.61 11.01
N PRO A 54 -46.80 -1.40 10.95
CA PRO A 54 -46.86 -2.85 11.19
C PRO A 54 -47.40 -3.21 12.58
N ALA A 55 -47.11 -2.42 13.62
CA ALA A 55 -47.61 -2.63 14.97
C ALA A 55 -49.06 -2.18 15.20
N GLY A 56 -49.69 -1.53 14.22
CA GLY A 56 -51.06 -1.01 14.35
C GLY A 56 -51.22 0.07 15.42
N MET A 57 -50.16 0.81 15.76
CA MET A 57 -50.20 1.83 16.84
C MET A 57 -49.49 3.12 16.46
N LYS A 58 -49.66 4.16 17.27
CA LYS A 58 -48.96 5.43 17.02
C LYS A 58 -47.45 5.28 17.28
N PRO A 59 -46.60 5.98 16.52
CA PRO A 59 -45.14 5.87 16.69
C PRO A 59 -44.69 6.20 18.14
N ARG A 60 -45.32 7.16 18.78
CA ARG A 60 -44.96 7.55 20.17
C ARG A 60 -45.30 6.46 21.17
N ASP A 61 -46.49 5.81 21.03
CA ASP A 61 -46.92 4.73 21.89
C ASP A 61 -46.00 3.50 21.75
N LEU A 62 -45.56 3.22 20.50
CA LEU A 62 -44.59 2.18 20.25
C LEU A 62 -43.20 2.53 20.84
N ALA A 63 -42.78 3.80 20.75
CA ALA A 63 -41.54 4.26 21.36
C ALA A 63 -41.53 4.04 22.88
N GLU A 64 -42.64 4.35 23.57
CA GLU A 64 -42.76 4.08 25.00
C GLU A 64 -42.62 2.58 25.34
N LYS A 65 -43.27 1.73 24.55
CA LYS A 65 -43.15 0.27 24.71
C LYS A 65 -41.74 -0.24 24.43
N LEU A 66 -41.07 0.29 23.41
CA LEU A 66 -39.69 -0.06 23.12
C LEU A 66 -38.75 0.32 24.28
N ILE A 67 -38.87 1.54 24.83
CA ILE A 67 -38.08 1.97 25.98
C ILE A 67 -38.32 1.05 27.19
N ALA A 68 -39.58 0.71 27.49
CA ALA A 68 -39.95 -0.17 28.61
C ALA A 68 -39.42 -1.60 28.41
N ALA A 69 -39.30 -2.07 27.16
CA ALA A 69 -38.80 -3.39 26.83
C ALA A 69 -37.27 -3.46 26.73
N MET A 70 -36.57 -2.34 26.66
CA MET A 70 -35.10 -2.32 26.62
C MET A 70 -34.51 -2.75 27.97
N PRO A 71 -33.48 -3.60 27.95
CA PRO A 71 -32.72 -3.88 29.17
C PRO A 71 -31.90 -2.64 29.57
N ALA A 72 -31.61 -2.52 30.85
CA ALA A 72 -30.70 -1.48 31.36
C ALA A 72 -29.27 -1.69 30.78
N ASP A 73 -28.67 -0.63 30.36
CA ASP A 73 -27.26 -0.62 29.90
C ASP A 73 -26.51 0.49 30.66
N PRO A 74 -25.43 0.17 31.39
CA PRO A 74 -24.68 1.15 32.15
C PRO A 74 -24.07 2.27 31.32
N GLN A 75 -23.92 2.07 29.99
CA GLN A 75 -23.40 3.06 29.08
C GLN A 75 -24.44 4.12 28.64
N ILE A 76 -25.72 3.89 28.92
CA ILE A 76 -26.83 4.78 28.59
C ILE A 76 -27.41 5.36 29.87
N SER A 77 -27.33 6.68 30.04
CA SER A 77 -27.89 7.37 31.21
C SER A 77 -29.41 7.52 31.13
N LYS A 78 -29.95 7.76 29.92
CA LYS A 78 -31.38 7.83 29.65
C LYS A 78 -31.71 7.67 28.16
N VAL A 79 -32.97 7.29 27.92
CA VAL A 79 -33.57 7.30 26.56
C VAL A 79 -34.81 8.19 26.62
N GLU A 80 -34.92 9.15 25.68
CA GLU A 80 -36.07 10.07 25.60
C GLU A 80 -36.78 9.93 24.26
N ILE A 81 -38.06 10.21 24.25
CA ILE A 81 -38.86 10.26 23.02
C ILE A 81 -38.91 11.70 22.53
N ALA A 82 -38.40 11.92 21.29
CA ALA A 82 -38.45 13.23 20.64
C ALA A 82 -39.40 13.23 19.45
N GLY A 83 -40.06 14.37 19.23
CA GLY A 83 -40.98 14.57 18.11
C GLY A 83 -42.03 13.47 17.98
N PRO A 84 -42.23 12.91 16.75
CA PRO A 84 -43.28 11.94 16.48
C PRO A 84 -42.95 10.53 17.00
N GLY A 85 -41.74 10.25 17.54
CA GLY A 85 -41.37 8.92 18.02
C GLY A 85 -39.90 8.55 17.77
N PHE A 86 -39.02 9.56 17.68
CA PHE A 86 -37.57 9.29 17.71
C PHE A 86 -37.16 8.83 19.11
N LEU A 87 -36.28 7.85 19.17
CA LEU A 87 -35.61 7.43 20.40
C LEU A 87 -34.25 8.11 20.47
N ASN A 88 -34.08 9.03 21.42
CA ASN A 88 -32.83 9.75 21.67
C ASN A 88 -32.11 9.14 22.87
N PHE A 89 -30.87 8.73 22.66
CA PHE A 89 -30.02 8.08 23.65
C PHE A 89 -28.96 9.03 24.17
N TYR A 90 -28.83 9.10 25.48
CA TYR A 90 -27.84 9.92 26.18
C TYR A 90 -26.80 8.99 26.79
N GLN A 91 -25.52 9.24 26.50
CA GLN A 91 -24.42 8.47 27.07
C GLN A 91 -24.23 8.75 28.57
N ASN A 92 -23.81 7.77 29.29
CA ASN A 92 -23.33 7.93 30.68
C ASN A 92 -21.84 8.38 30.61
N ILE A 93 -21.54 9.59 31.12
CA ILE A 93 -20.19 10.17 31.11
C ILE A 93 -19.22 9.33 31.96
N GLU A 94 -19.68 8.81 33.13
CA GLU A 94 -18.83 7.97 34.00
C GLU A 94 -18.47 6.65 33.31
N ALA A 95 -19.44 6.03 32.65
CA ALA A 95 -19.17 4.82 31.84
C ALA A 95 -18.26 5.09 30.64
N LEU A 96 -18.32 6.29 30.07
CA LEU A 96 -17.40 6.71 28.99
C LEU A 96 -15.97 6.84 29.52
N ALA A 97 -15.77 7.47 30.69
CA ALA A 97 -14.47 7.57 31.33
C ALA A 97 -13.86 6.19 31.62
N GLY A 98 -14.63 5.30 32.27
CA GLY A 98 -14.17 3.91 32.50
C GLY A 98 -13.86 3.12 31.23
N ARG A 99 -14.53 3.46 30.11
CA ARG A 99 -14.19 2.88 28.81
C ARG A 99 -12.85 3.41 28.26
N VAL A 100 -12.54 4.69 28.47
CA VAL A 100 -11.23 5.24 28.09
C VAL A 100 -10.11 4.54 28.87
N ASP A 101 -10.30 4.35 30.20
CA ASP A 101 -9.32 3.63 31.01
C ASP A 101 -9.10 2.21 30.49
N ALA A 102 -10.19 1.48 30.21
CA ALA A 102 -10.10 0.13 29.64
C ALA A 102 -9.43 0.10 28.25
N LEU A 103 -9.60 1.14 27.41
CA LEU A 103 -8.92 1.24 26.13
C LEU A 103 -7.42 1.51 26.29
N LEU A 104 -7.00 2.25 27.32
CA LEU A 104 -5.59 2.50 27.61
C LEU A 104 -4.86 1.24 28.11
N GLU A 105 -5.57 0.32 28.74
CA GLU A 105 -5.05 -0.97 29.18
C GLU A 105 -5.04 -2.03 28.07
N ASP A 106 -5.80 -1.82 26.99
CA ASP A 106 -5.85 -2.73 25.84
C ASP A 106 -4.79 -2.36 24.79
N ALA A 107 -3.83 -3.27 24.57
CA ALA A 107 -2.79 -3.09 23.53
C ALA A 107 -3.36 -2.86 22.12
N GLN A 108 -4.59 -3.25 21.86
CA GLN A 108 -5.30 -3.02 20.60
C GLN A 108 -6.27 -1.84 20.64
N LEU A 109 -6.28 -1.06 21.73
CA LEU A 109 -7.12 0.14 21.88
C LEU A 109 -8.61 -0.11 21.56
N GLY A 110 -9.13 -1.28 21.91
CA GLY A 110 -10.50 -1.70 21.65
C GLY A 110 -10.82 -2.05 20.19
N VAL A 111 -9.81 -2.09 19.31
CA VAL A 111 -9.99 -2.52 17.92
C VAL A 111 -10.08 -4.04 17.86
N ARG A 112 -11.16 -4.54 17.29
CA ARG A 112 -11.37 -5.99 17.14
C ARG A 112 -10.64 -6.51 15.91
N LYS A 113 -10.03 -7.69 16.02
CA LYS A 113 -9.51 -8.41 14.86
C LYS A 113 -10.65 -8.74 13.89
N ALA A 114 -10.43 -8.52 12.61
CA ALA A 114 -11.47 -8.67 11.59
C ALA A 114 -11.76 -10.14 11.22
N GLY A 115 -10.93 -11.10 11.67
CA GLY A 115 -11.05 -12.53 11.33
C GLY A 115 -9.82 -13.31 11.75
N PRO A 116 -9.59 -14.51 11.18
CA PRO A 116 -8.34 -15.23 11.34
C PRO A 116 -7.18 -14.43 10.74
N ALA A 117 -6.02 -14.49 11.39
CA ALA A 117 -4.81 -13.83 10.89
C ALA A 117 -4.43 -14.39 9.51
N GLN A 118 -4.14 -13.48 8.58
CA GLN A 118 -3.68 -13.80 7.25
C GLN A 118 -2.17 -13.54 7.14
N ARG A 119 -1.49 -14.28 6.28
CA ARG A 119 -0.12 -13.99 5.86
C ARG A 119 -0.16 -13.11 4.62
N VAL A 120 0.21 -11.84 4.78
CA VAL A 120 0.08 -10.81 3.75
C VAL A 120 1.45 -10.34 3.30
N VAL A 121 1.78 -10.56 2.03
CA VAL A 121 2.98 -9.97 1.40
C VAL A 121 2.62 -8.56 0.91
N ILE A 122 3.45 -7.58 1.25
CA ILE A 122 3.32 -6.19 0.78
C ILE A 122 4.54 -5.84 -0.06
N ASP A 123 4.31 -5.66 -1.35
CA ASP A 123 5.29 -5.13 -2.30
C ASP A 123 5.18 -3.61 -2.30
N LEU A 124 6.21 -2.95 -1.81
CA LEU A 124 6.20 -1.51 -1.62
C LEU A 124 7.57 -0.90 -1.91
N SER A 125 7.58 0.38 -2.25
CA SER A 125 8.77 1.16 -2.64
C SER A 125 9.37 0.69 -3.96
N SER A 126 10.10 -0.40 -3.99
CA SER A 126 10.60 -1.12 -5.16
C SER A 126 11.30 -0.22 -6.19
N PRO A 127 12.29 0.62 -5.76
CA PRO A 127 12.98 1.52 -6.66
C PRO A 127 13.93 0.77 -7.59
N ASN A 128 14.18 1.35 -8.78
CA ASN A 128 15.27 0.91 -9.63
C ASN A 128 16.59 1.44 -9.05
N LEU A 129 17.49 0.53 -8.67
CA LEU A 129 18.75 0.87 -7.99
C LEU A 129 19.76 1.61 -8.87
N ALA A 130 19.56 1.62 -10.20
CA ALA A 130 20.41 2.39 -11.11
C ALA A 130 20.27 3.91 -10.93
N LYS A 131 19.28 4.39 -10.19
CA LYS A 131 18.96 5.81 -10.00
C LYS A 131 18.61 6.12 -8.55
N GLU A 132 18.74 7.40 -8.18
CA GLU A 132 18.24 7.85 -6.88
C GLU A 132 16.71 7.78 -6.79
N MET A 133 16.22 7.63 -5.56
CA MET A 133 14.80 7.73 -5.29
C MET A 133 14.30 9.15 -5.56
N HIS A 134 13.18 9.26 -6.22
CA HIS A 134 12.50 10.53 -6.51
C HIS A 134 11.08 10.52 -5.92
N VAL A 135 10.40 11.67 -5.96
CA VAL A 135 9.06 11.84 -5.38
C VAL A 135 8.03 10.83 -5.88
N GLY A 136 8.22 10.23 -7.06
CA GLY A 136 7.35 9.15 -7.56
C GLY A 136 7.41 7.87 -6.70
N HIS A 137 8.50 7.62 -5.97
CA HIS A 137 8.62 6.48 -5.07
C HIS A 137 7.99 6.74 -3.70
N LEU A 138 7.74 8.01 -3.33
CA LEU A 138 7.18 8.37 -2.03
C LEU A 138 5.85 7.66 -1.76
N ARG A 139 4.92 7.72 -2.72
CA ARG A 139 3.56 7.19 -2.56
C ARG A 139 3.54 5.69 -2.32
N SER A 140 4.26 4.91 -3.15
CA SER A 140 4.40 3.46 -2.94
C SER A 140 4.90 3.16 -1.53
N THR A 141 5.95 3.89 -1.12
CA THR A 141 6.64 3.67 0.15
C THR A 141 5.74 3.96 1.36
N ILE A 142 5.12 5.15 1.42
CA ILE A 142 4.35 5.55 2.61
C ILE A 142 2.96 4.91 2.67
N ILE A 143 2.31 4.69 1.52
CA ILE A 143 0.99 4.04 1.50
C ILE A 143 1.15 2.56 1.86
N GLY A 144 2.15 1.89 1.27
CA GLY A 144 2.43 0.48 1.57
C GLY A 144 2.81 0.27 3.04
N ASP A 145 3.69 1.12 3.60
CA ASP A 145 4.06 1.05 5.03
C ASP A 145 2.87 1.30 5.95
N ALA A 146 2.04 2.32 5.65
CA ALA A 146 0.86 2.62 6.46
C ALA A 146 -0.14 1.45 6.48
N VAL A 147 -0.41 0.84 5.32
CA VAL A 147 -1.28 -0.34 5.23
C VAL A 147 -0.66 -1.53 5.96
N GLY A 148 0.65 -1.77 5.80
CA GLY A 148 1.36 -2.82 6.52
C GLY A 148 1.24 -2.69 8.04
N ARG A 149 1.42 -1.48 8.57
CA ARG A 149 1.25 -1.21 10.02
C ARG A 149 -0.18 -1.45 10.50
N VAL A 150 -1.18 -1.09 9.68
CA VAL A 150 -2.58 -1.34 10.02
C VAL A 150 -2.88 -2.84 10.06
N LEU A 151 -2.42 -3.60 9.07
CA LEU A 151 -2.62 -5.06 9.02
C LEU A 151 -1.92 -5.77 10.18
N GLU A 152 -0.67 -5.39 10.52
CA GLU A 152 0.02 -5.87 11.71
C GLU A 152 -0.77 -5.58 12.99
N PHE A 153 -1.28 -4.36 13.13
CA PHE A 153 -2.09 -3.97 14.29
C PHE A 153 -3.39 -4.78 14.38
N LEU A 154 -4.00 -5.11 13.24
CA LEU A 154 -5.18 -5.98 13.15
C LEU A 154 -4.86 -7.45 13.40
N GLY A 155 -3.58 -7.82 13.47
CA GLY A 155 -3.10 -9.15 13.85
C GLY A 155 -2.71 -10.04 12.68
N ASP A 156 -2.56 -9.50 11.47
CA ASP A 156 -2.04 -10.23 10.32
C ASP A 156 -0.51 -10.39 10.41
N GLU A 157 0.02 -11.46 9.81
CA GLU A 157 1.45 -11.67 9.60
C GLU A 157 1.87 -10.92 8.32
N VAL A 158 2.51 -9.77 8.46
CA VAL A 158 2.93 -8.94 7.32
C VAL A 158 4.37 -9.23 6.94
N ILE A 159 4.58 -9.63 5.69
CA ILE A 159 5.89 -9.81 5.07
C ILE A 159 6.10 -8.66 4.10
N ARG A 160 7.04 -7.75 4.42
CA ARG A 160 7.43 -6.67 3.51
C ARG A 160 8.38 -7.20 2.46
N GLN A 161 8.18 -6.80 1.22
CA GLN A 161 9.12 -7.07 0.13
C GLN A 161 9.41 -5.78 -0.63
N ASN A 162 10.67 -5.38 -0.61
CA ASN A 162 11.19 -4.31 -1.45
C ASN A 162 11.74 -4.95 -2.73
N HIS A 163 10.88 -5.04 -3.75
CA HIS A 163 11.18 -5.67 -5.05
C HIS A 163 11.98 -4.72 -5.94
N VAL A 164 13.22 -4.44 -5.55
CA VAL A 164 14.07 -3.47 -6.22
C VAL A 164 14.47 -3.92 -7.63
N GLY A 165 14.54 -2.98 -8.56
CA GLY A 165 15.11 -3.19 -9.89
C GLY A 165 16.63 -3.18 -9.81
N ASP A 166 17.24 -4.31 -9.56
CA ASP A 166 18.69 -4.50 -9.39
C ASP A 166 19.33 -5.26 -10.55
N TRP A 167 18.60 -5.43 -11.66
CA TRP A 167 19.02 -6.23 -12.80
C TRP A 167 18.73 -5.55 -14.14
N GLY A 168 19.35 -6.05 -15.22
CA GLY A 168 19.04 -5.62 -16.57
C GLY A 168 20.12 -4.79 -17.26
N THR A 169 19.82 -4.30 -18.48
CA THR A 169 20.79 -3.64 -19.38
C THR A 169 21.41 -2.36 -18.80
N GLN A 170 20.71 -1.68 -17.90
CA GLN A 170 21.25 -0.48 -17.25
C GLN A 170 22.48 -0.80 -16.38
N PHE A 171 22.50 -1.96 -15.74
CA PHE A 171 23.62 -2.37 -14.91
C PHE A 171 24.89 -2.64 -15.74
N GLY A 172 24.78 -3.20 -16.93
CA GLY A 172 25.94 -3.34 -17.83
C GLY A 172 26.63 -2.02 -18.12
N MET A 173 25.87 -0.95 -18.36
CA MET A 173 26.39 0.40 -18.58
C MET A 173 27.07 0.96 -17.32
N LEU A 174 26.46 0.79 -16.15
CA LEU A 174 27.02 1.25 -14.89
C LEU A 174 28.30 0.50 -14.52
N LEU A 175 28.33 -0.82 -14.73
CA LEU A 175 29.49 -1.66 -14.50
C LEU A 175 30.64 -1.30 -15.45
N ALA A 176 30.35 -1.03 -16.73
CA ALA A 176 31.35 -0.55 -17.70
C ALA A 176 31.97 0.79 -17.24
N PHE A 177 31.16 1.68 -16.72
CA PHE A 177 31.62 2.97 -16.22
C PHE A 177 32.49 2.83 -14.95
N MET A 178 32.14 1.89 -14.06
CA MET A 178 32.96 1.55 -12.90
C MET A 178 34.30 0.92 -13.32
N GLU A 179 34.35 0.09 -14.36
CA GLU A 179 35.61 -0.47 -14.89
C GLU A 179 36.52 0.62 -15.43
N GLU A 180 35.99 1.60 -16.19
CA GLU A 180 36.80 2.73 -16.72
C GLU A 180 37.30 3.66 -15.61
N ASN A 181 36.59 3.76 -14.50
CA ASN A 181 36.85 4.74 -13.44
C ASN A 181 36.90 4.11 -12.03
N PRO A 182 37.80 3.16 -11.76
CA PRO A 182 37.78 2.42 -10.49
C PRO A 182 38.03 3.30 -9.26
N ALA A 183 38.84 4.35 -9.38
CA ALA A 183 39.15 5.29 -8.28
C ALA A 183 38.03 6.31 -8.03
N ALA A 184 37.30 6.68 -9.07
CA ALA A 184 36.17 7.62 -8.99
C ALA A 184 34.90 6.92 -8.49
N ALA A 185 34.79 5.60 -8.70
CA ALA A 185 33.59 4.82 -8.35
C ALA A 185 33.19 4.99 -6.87
N GLU A 186 34.12 5.13 -5.94
CA GLU A 186 33.79 5.30 -4.50
C GLU A 186 33.30 6.70 -4.15
N SER A 187 33.87 7.76 -4.76
CA SER A 187 33.46 9.14 -4.50
C SER A 187 32.26 9.58 -5.35
N GLU A 188 32.15 9.11 -6.58
CA GLU A 188 31.07 9.48 -7.51
C GLU A 188 29.77 8.74 -7.23
N LEU A 189 29.82 7.55 -6.61
CA LEU A 189 28.61 6.83 -6.15
C LEU A 189 27.89 7.55 -4.99
N ALA A 190 28.49 8.60 -4.42
CA ALA A 190 27.76 9.50 -3.50
C ALA A 190 26.65 10.29 -4.23
N ASP A 191 26.80 10.56 -5.55
CA ASP A 191 25.76 11.11 -6.43
C ASP A 191 25.39 10.09 -7.53
N LEU A 192 24.50 9.16 -7.19
CA LEU A 192 24.04 8.11 -8.11
C LEU A 192 23.41 8.67 -9.40
N GLU A 193 22.74 9.82 -9.32
CA GLU A 193 22.13 10.45 -10.50
C GLU A 193 23.21 11.02 -11.44
N GLY A 194 24.23 11.68 -10.89
CA GLY A 194 25.38 12.16 -11.64
C GLY A 194 26.14 11.01 -12.29
N PHE A 195 26.38 9.94 -11.53
CA PHE A 195 27.03 8.72 -12.02
C PHE A 195 26.25 8.08 -13.17
N TYR A 196 24.93 7.90 -13.01
CA TYR A 196 24.08 7.37 -14.07
C TYR A 196 24.11 8.23 -15.34
N ARG A 197 24.01 9.56 -15.19
CA ARG A 197 24.06 10.47 -16.35
C ARG A 197 25.40 10.41 -17.08
N ALA A 198 26.50 10.35 -16.35
CA ALA A 198 27.83 10.22 -16.91
C ALA A 198 28.00 8.89 -17.67
N ALA A 199 27.60 7.79 -17.07
CA ALA A 199 27.60 6.47 -17.72
C ALA A 199 26.70 6.42 -18.96
N LYS A 200 25.50 7.01 -18.90
CA LYS A 200 24.56 7.09 -20.03
C LYS A 200 25.14 7.93 -21.18
N LYS A 201 25.72 9.08 -20.87
CA LYS A 201 26.39 9.92 -21.85
C LYS A 201 27.52 9.15 -22.55
N ARG A 202 28.36 8.46 -21.77
CA ARG A 202 29.47 7.64 -22.31
C ARG A 202 28.96 6.52 -23.21
N PHE A 203 27.84 5.88 -22.81
CA PHE A 203 27.18 4.83 -23.59
C PHE A 203 26.65 5.36 -24.96
N ASP A 204 26.10 6.56 -24.97
CA ASP A 204 25.55 7.16 -26.18
C ASP A 204 26.65 7.70 -27.14
N GLU A 205 27.80 8.12 -26.59
CA GLU A 205 28.89 8.75 -27.36
C GLU A 205 29.95 7.77 -27.85
N SER A 206 30.10 6.56 -27.25
CA SER A 206 31.14 5.58 -27.62
C SER A 206 30.53 4.22 -27.93
N PRO A 207 30.59 3.79 -29.22
CA PRO A 207 30.19 2.44 -29.61
C PRO A 207 30.95 1.33 -28.85
N GLU A 208 32.26 1.51 -28.64
CA GLU A 208 33.10 0.54 -27.93
C GLU A 208 32.66 0.37 -26.47
N PHE A 209 32.33 1.48 -25.79
CA PHE A 209 31.79 1.44 -24.46
C PHE A 209 30.42 0.77 -24.45
N ALA A 210 29.55 1.07 -25.40
CA ALA A 210 28.24 0.45 -25.51
C ALA A 210 28.35 -1.07 -25.73
N ASP A 211 29.31 -1.54 -26.53
CA ASP A 211 29.57 -2.96 -26.71
C ASP A 211 30.12 -3.62 -25.45
N ARG A 212 31.04 -2.94 -24.75
CA ARG A 212 31.51 -3.43 -23.45
C ARG A 212 30.37 -3.53 -22.41
N ALA A 213 29.50 -2.53 -22.37
CA ALA A 213 28.32 -2.53 -21.49
C ALA A 213 27.37 -3.69 -21.80
N ARG A 214 27.13 -4.00 -23.07
CA ARG A 214 26.34 -5.17 -23.49
C ARG A 214 27.00 -6.50 -23.09
N ALA A 215 28.33 -6.58 -23.27
CA ALA A 215 29.10 -7.76 -22.86
C ALA A 215 29.02 -7.98 -21.34
N LEU A 216 29.08 -6.89 -20.55
CA LEU A 216 28.95 -6.98 -19.08
C LEU A 216 27.58 -7.46 -18.63
N VAL A 217 26.51 -7.17 -19.35
CA VAL A 217 25.18 -7.75 -19.06
C VAL A 217 25.24 -9.29 -19.17
N VAL A 218 25.87 -9.80 -20.24
CA VAL A 218 26.03 -11.24 -20.46
C VAL A 218 26.94 -11.86 -19.39
N GLU A 219 28.02 -11.17 -19.04
CA GLU A 219 28.94 -11.60 -17.98
C GLU A 219 28.26 -11.63 -16.60
N LEU A 220 27.43 -10.63 -16.31
CA LEU A 220 26.60 -10.58 -15.08
C LEU A 220 25.62 -11.76 -15.04
N GLN A 221 24.93 -12.03 -16.15
CA GLN A 221 24.02 -13.17 -16.27
C GLN A 221 24.72 -14.50 -16.13
N ALA A 222 25.99 -14.57 -16.55
CA ALA A 222 26.85 -15.74 -16.37
C ALA A 222 27.50 -15.84 -14.98
N ASN A 223 27.14 -14.94 -14.06
CA ASN A 223 27.68 -14.88 -12.68
C ASN A 223 29.23 -14.78 -12.65
N LYS A 224 29.85 -14.06 -13.60
CA LYS A 224 31.30 -13.88 -13.57
C LYS A 224 31.71 -13.15 -12.27
N PRO A 225 32.72 -13.66 -11.51
CA PRO A 225 33.05 -13.17 -10.19
C PRO A 225 33.34 -11.68 -10.10
N GLU A 226 34.10 -11.13 -11.06
CA GLU A 226 34.45 -9.70 -11.08
C GLU A 226 33.24 -8.82 -11.35
N CYS A 227 32.39 -9.23 -12.30
CA CYS A 227 31.16 -8.53 -12.62
C CYS A 227 30.18 -8.54 -11.43
N MET A 228 30.06 -9.71 -10.77
CA MET A 228 29.25 -9.84 -9.55
C MET A 228 29.78 -8.98 -8.41
N ARG A 229 31.11 -8.88 -8.23
CA ARG A 229 31.73 -8.03 -7.23
C ARG A 229 31.35 -6.55 -7.40
N LEU A 230 31.47 -6.04 -8.64
CA LEU A 230 31.11 -4.65 -8.95
C LEU A 230 29.60 -4.42 -8.76
N TRP A 231 28.78 -5.36 -9.22
CA TRP A 231 27.33 -5.30 -9.06
C TRP A 231 26.89 -5.30 -7.59
N HIS A 232 27.46 -6.16 -6.75
CA HIS A 232 27.20 -6.17 -5.31
C HIS A 232 27.58 -4.83 -4.67
N ARG A 233 28.76 -4.29 -5.02
CA ARG A 233 29.22 -3.00 -4.50
C ARG A 233 28.28 -1.86 -4.88
N PHE A 234 27.83 -1.81 -6.13
CA PHE A 234 26.87 -0.83 -6.60
C PHE A 234 25.54 -0.92 -5.85
N ASN A 235 24.98 -2.12 -5.76
CA ASN A 235 23.71 -2.35 -5.07
C ASN A 235 23.79 -2.00 -3.58
N GLU A 236 24.87 -2.34 -2.90
CA GLU A 236 25.09 -1.98 -1.50
C GLU A 236 25.00 -0.46 -1.28
N ILE A 237 25.66 0.32 -2.13
CA ILE A 237 25.67 1.77 -2.06
C ILE A 237 24.27 2.33 -2.37
N SER A 238 23.64 1.88 -3.45
CA SER A 238 22.29 2.30 -3.84
C SER A 238 21.26 2.00 -2.75
N LEU A 239 21.30 0.80 -2.18
CA LEU A 239 20.42 0.42 -1.07
C LEU A 239 20.68 1.27 0.18
N SER A 240 21.93 1.67 0.45
CA SER A 240 22.22 2.57 1.58
C SER A 240 21.58 3.95 1.40
N HIS A 241 21.50 4.46 0.16
CA HIS A 241 20.78 5.69 -0.15
C HIS A 241 19.27 5.54 0.04
N CYS A 242 18.69 4.41 -0.41
CA CYS A 242 17.29 4.11 -0.17
C CYS A 242 16.98 4.01 1.33
N GLN A 243 17.85 3.34 2.11
CA GLN A 243 17.66 3.18 3.55
C GLN A 243 17.62 4.53 4.28
N LYS A 244 18.47 5.49 3.92
CA LYS A 244 18.41 6.86 4.48
C LYS A 244 17.02 7.50 4.28
N ALA A 245 16.39 7.30 3.11
CA ALA A 245 15.05 7.81 2.88
C ALA A 245 14.00 7.07 3.71
N TYR A 246 14.11 5.75 3.86
CA TYR A 246 13.22 4.95 4.68
C TYR A 246 13.31 5.32 6.17
N ASP A 247 14.52 5.50 6.69
CA ASP A 247 14.75 5.90 8.07
C ASP A 247 14.14 7.28 8.36
N ARG A 248 14.35 8.25 7.48
CA ARG A 248 13.75 9.60 7.61
C ARG A 248 12.23 9.58 7.55
N LEU A 249 11.66 8.76 6.66
CA LEU A 249 10.20 8.56 6.56
C LEU A 249 9.63 7.70 7.69
N ASN A 250 10.48 7.14 8.58
CA ASN A 250 10.08 6.16 9.59
C ASN A 250 9.28 5.01 8.97
N VAL A 251 9.79 4.44 7.88
CA VAL A 251 9.22 3.30 7.17
C VAL A 251 9.88 2.02 7.67
N LYS A 252 9.10 0.96 7.89
CA LYS A 252 9.59 -0.33 8.41
C LYS A 252 10.26 -1.20 7.33
N LEU A 253 10.95 -0.61 6.37
CA LEU A 253 11.78 -1.33 5.40
C LEU A 253 13.21 -1.42 5.90
N THR A 254 13.76 -2.63 5.84
CA THR A 254 15.13 -2.95 6.23
C THR A 254 15.85 -3.67 5.08
N PRO A 255 17.17 -3.81 5.12
CA PRO A 255 17.90 -4.60 4.13
C PRO A 255 17.42 -6.06 4.03
N ALA A 256 16.84 -6.63 5.09
CA ALA A 256 16.29 -7.98 5.09
C ALA A 256 15.01 -8.13 4.24
N ASP A 257 14.31 -7.04 4.00
CA ASP A 257 13.08 -7.01 3.19
C ASP A 257 13.36 -6.90 1.68
N VAL A 258 14.63 -6.71 1.30
CA VAL A 258 15.03 -6.59 -0.11
C VAL A 258 14.95 -7.94 -0.79
N LYS A 259 14.14 -8.03 -1.83
CA LYS A 259 14.02 -9.19 -2.73
C LYS A 259 13.95 -8.68 -4.15
N GLY A 260 15.12 -8.30 -4.70
CA GLY A 260 15.23 -7.70 -6.01
C GLY A 260 14.90 -8.66 -7.17
N GLU A 261 14.81 -8.10 -8.37
CA GLU A 261 14.55 -8.83 -9.61
C GLU A 261 15.58 -9.96 -9.81
N SER A 262 16.86 -9.71 -9.48
CA SER A 262 17.95 -10.68 -9.59
C SER A 262 17.72 -11.96 -8.78
N ALA A 263 17.00 -11.88 -7.68
CA ALA A 263 16.72 -13.01 -6.81
C ALA A 263 15.81 -14.08 -7.43
N TYR A 264 15.25 -13.80 -8.60
CA TYR A 264 14.39 -14.72 -9.34
C TYR A 264 15.05 -15.29 -10.60
N ASN A 265 16.30 -14.92 -10.93
CA ASN A 265 16.98 -15.30 -12.16
C ASN A 265 17.02 -16.80 -12.39
N ASP A 266 17.26 -17.60 -11.35
CA ASP A 266 17.34 -19.07 -11.44
C ASP A 266 15.98 -19.71 -11.78
N ASP A 267 14.88 -18.98 -11.60
CA ASP A 267 13.53 -19.47 -11.81
C ASP A 267 12.90 -19.01 -13.14
N LEU A 268 13.49 -18.03 -13.82
CA LEU A 268 12.91 -17.46 -15.05
C LEU A 268 12.78 -18.50 -16.17
N ALA A 269 13.78 -19.36 -16.33
CA ALA A 269 13.74 -20.46 -17.31
C ALA A 269 12.62 -21.46 -16.97
N ASN A 270 12.42 -21.76 -15.68
CA ASN A 270 11.37 -22.65 -15.22
C ASN A 270 9.98 -22.05 -15.45
N VAL A 271 9.81 -20.75 -15.22
CA VAL A 271 8.54 -20.03 -15.53
C VAL A 271 8.16 -20.25 -16.99
N VAL A 272 9.11 -20.02 -17.91
CA VAL A 272 8.84 -20.17 -19.36
C VAL A 272 8.57 -21.62 -19.72
N SER A 273 9.34 -22.58 -19.16
CA SER A 273 9.15 -24.01 -19.39
C SER A 273 7.79 -24.49 -18.91
N ASP A 274 7.36 -24.05 -17.71
CA ASP A 274 6.08 -24.43 -17.14
C ASP A 274 4.89 -23.84 -17.93
N LEU A 275 5.00 -22.59 -18.39
CA LEU A 275 4.02 -21.99 -19.29
C LEU A 275 3.88 -22.76 -20.59
N GLN A 276 5.01 -23.23 -21.16
CA GLN A 276 5.03 -24.03 -22.36
C GLN A 276 4.39 -25.42 -22.14
N ALA A 277 4.75 -26.10 -21.06
CA ALA A 277 4.20 -27.41 -20.70
C ALA A 277 2.67 -27.37 -20.51
N LYS A 278 2.13 -26.21 -20.09
CA LYS A 278 0.70 -25.97 -19.92
C LYS A 278 0.00 -25.51 -21.19
N GLY A 279 0.71 -25.37 -22.31
CA GLY A 279 0.14 -24.91 -23.57
C GLY A 279 -0.31 -23.44 -23.57
N LEU A 280 0.22 -22.61 -22.67
CA LEU A 280 -0.13 -21.21 -22.54
C LEU A 280 0.76 -20.31 -23.41
N LEU A 281 1.90 -20.81 -23.92
CA LEU A 281 2.81 -20.04 -24.76
C LEU A 281 2.46 -20.12 -26.23
N SER A 282 2.54 -18.98 -26.90
CA SER A 282 2.54 -18.83 -28.35
C SER A 282 3.77 -18.04 -28.79
N GLU A 283 4.28 -18.34 -29.98
CA GLU A 283 5.34 -17.54 -30.58
C GLU A 283 4.75 -16.39 -31.41
N SER A 284 5.24 -15.19 -31.20
CA SER A 284 4.86 -14.00 -31.96
C SER A 284 6.09 -13.15 -32.21
N ASP A 285 6.41 -12.88 -33.47
CA ASP A 285 7.60 -12.13 -33.90
C ASP A 285 8.91 -12.67 -33.29
N GLY A 286 9.01 -13.98 -33.13
CA GLY A 286 10.14 -14.69 -32.51
C GLY A 286 10.20 -14.56 -30.98
N ALA A 287 9.27 -13.87 -30.33
CA ALA A 287 9.13 -13.79 -28.88
C ALA A 287 8.12 -14.83 -28.36
N LYS A 288 8.34 -15.33 -27.14
CA LYS A 288 7.35 -16.18 -26.45
C LYS A 288 6.38 -15.33 -25.65
N CYS A 289 5.10 -15.48 -25.96
CA CYS A 289 4.02 -14.67 -25.40
C CYS A 289 2.90 -15.54 -24.84
N VAL A 290 2.20 -15.02 -23.84
CA VAL A 290 0.90 -15.53 -23.41
C VAL A 290 -0.16 -14.55 -23.91
N PHE A 291 -1.19 -15.06 -24.59
CA PHE A 291 -2.33 -14.27 -25.05
C PHE A 291 -3.54 -14.60 -24.18
N LEU A 292 -4.25 -13.56 -23.76
CA LEU A 292 -5.44 -13.63 -22.94
C LEU A 292 -6.59 -12.97 -23.70
N ASP A 293 -7.62 -13.72 -24.03
CA ASP A 293 -8.73 -13.26 -24.92
C ASP A 293 -9.52 -12.08 -24.36
N GLU A 294 -9.53 -11.93 -23.04
CA GLU A 294 -10.19 -10.84 -22.32
C GLU A 294 -9.45 -9.51 -22.38
N PHE A 295 -8.15 -9.51 -22.70
CA PHE A 295 -7.33 -8.29 -22.82
C PHE A 295 -7.02 -8.01 -24.27
N LYS A 296 -7.65 -6.96 -24.82
CA LYS A 296 -7.54 -6.60 -26.23
C LYS A 296 -7.08 -5.16 -26.39
N ASN A 297 -6.37 -4.91 -27.50
CA ASN A 297 -6.04 -3.56 -27.92
C ASN A 297 -7.26 -2.86 -28.55
N ALA A 298 -7.10 -1.61 -28.99
CA ALA A 298 -8.17 -0.82 -29.61
C ALA A 298 -8.72 -1.44 -30.90
N ASP A 299 -7.94 -2.28 -31.58
CA ASP A 299 -8.31 -2.97 -32.83
C ASP A 299 -8.99 -4.33 -32.57
N GLY A 300 -9.17 -4.70 -31.29
CA GLY A 300 -9.79 -5.96 -30.89
C GLY A 300 -8.86 -7.18 -30.89
N ASN A 301 -7.54 -6.99 -31.11
CA ASN A 301 -6.55 -8.06 -31.06
C ASN A 301 -6.10 -8.32 -29.62
N PRO A 302 -5.89 -9.58 -29.19
CA PRO A 302 -5.38 -9.91 -27.87
C PRO A 302 -4.02 -9.24 -27.60
N LEU A 303 -3.85 -8.71 -26.40
CA LEU A 303 -2.59 -8.12 -25.96
C LEU A 303 -1.61 -9.24 -25.53
N PRO A 304 -0.34 -9.21 -25.99
CA PRO A 304 0.64 -10.20 -25.57
C PRO A 304 1.22 -9.87 -24.19
N VAL A 305 1.31 -10.86 -23.31
CA VAL A 305 2.25 -10.86 -22.18
C VAL A 305 3.55 -11.49 -22.67
N ILE A 306 4.53 -10.67 -22.97
CA ILE A 306 5.82 -11.15 -23.48
C ILE A 306 6.64 -11.67 -22.30
N VAL A 307 6.94 -12.98 -22.30
CA VAL A 307 7.74 -13.61 -21.25
C VAL A 307 9.19 -13.87 -21.66
N GLN A 308 9.46 -14.00 -22.97
CA GLN A 308 10.82 -14.13 -23.47
C GLN A 308 10.95 -13.44 -24.83
N LYS A 309 11.97 -12.58 -24.99
CA LYS A 309 12.27 -11.90 -26.26
C LYS A 309 12.80 -12.89 -27.31
N ALA A 310 12.75 -12.49 -28.59
CA ALA A 310 13.33 -13.23 -29.72
C ALA A 310 14.81 -13.61 -29.52
N GLY A 311 15.59 -12.79 -28.80
CA GLY A 311 16.99 -13.07 -28.45
C GLY A 311 17.19 -13.90 -27.18
N GLY A 312 16.13 -14.49 -26.59
CA GLY A 312 16.20 -15.33 -25.38
C GLY A 312 16.18 -14.56 -24.06
N GLY A 313 16.24 -13.24 -24.07
CA GLY A 313 16.21 -12.42 -22.84
C GLY A 313 14.83 -12.41 -22.18
N TYR A 314 14.79 -12.41 -20.85
CA TYR A 314 13.56 -12.31 -20.07
C TYR A 314 13.15 -10.86 -19.88
N LEU A 315 11.87 -10.65 -19.57
CA LEU A 315 11.26 -9.35 -19.32
C LEU A 315 10.72 -9.28 -17.88
N TYR A 316 10.38 -8.06 -17.45
CA TYR A 316 9.77 -7.82 -16.14
C TYR A 316 8.54 -8.68 -15.89
N ALA A 317 7.72 -9.00 -16.90
CA ALA A 317 6.58 -9.89 -16.74
C ALA A 317 7.00 -11.31 -16.26
N THR A 318 8.13 -11.82 -16.72
CA THR A 318 8.64 -13.14 -16.30
C THR A 318 9.12 -13.09 -14.85
N THR A 319 9.79 -12.02 -14.48
CA THR A 319 10.25 -11.79 -13.11
C THR A 319 9.05 -11.65 -12.15
N ASP A 320 8.01 -10.91 -12.56
CA ASP A 320 6.78 -10.78 -11.78
C ASP A 320 6.08 -12.13 -11.56
N LEU A 321 6.00 -12.96 -12.61
CA LEU A 321 5.44 -14.31 -12.50
C LEU A 321 6.25 -15.20 -11.54
N ALA A 322 7.58 -15.12 -11.59
CA ALA A 322 8.46 -15.83 -10.66
C ALA A 322 8.27 -15.31 -9.22
N ALA A 323 8.14 -14.00 -9.03
CA ALA A 323 7.87 -13.39 -7.73
C ALA A 323 6.50 -13.83 -7.17
N MET A 324 5.45 -13.87 -8.00
CA MET A 324 4.12 -14.38 -7.60
C MET A 324 4.19 -15.83 -7.17
N ARG A 325 4.90 -16.67 -7.93
CA ARG A 325 5.13 -18.07 -7.60
C ARG A 325 5.88 -18.23 -6.27
N TYR A 326 6.91 -17.44 -6.04
CA TYR A 326 7.66 -17.44 -4.77
C TYR A 326 6.76 -17.02 -3.60
N ARG A 327 5.97 -15.96 -3.75
CA ARG A 327 5.05 -15.47 -2.72
C ARG A 327 4.01 -16.51 -2.33
N SER A 328 3.45 -17.21 -3.31
CA SER A 328 2.50 -18.29 -3.09
C SER A 328 3.15 -19.55 -2.52
N ASN A 329 4.19 -20.05 -3.17
CA ASN A 329 4.67 -21.41 -2.90
C ASN A 329 5.70 -21.46 -1.77
N THR A 330 6.55 -20.43 -1.64
CA THR A 330 7.60 -20.35 -0.62
C THR A 330 7.12 -19.60 0.62
N LEU A 331 6.58 -18.40 0.44
CA LEU A 331 6.10 -17.61 1.57
C LEU A 331 4.73 -18.07 2.08
N LYS A 332 3.99 -18.87 1.32
CA LYS A 332 2.64 -19.35 1.68
C LYS A 332 1.70 -18.17 2.02
N ALA A 333 1.76 -17.12 1.22
CA ALA A 333 0.96 -15.95 1.42
C ALA A 333 -0.52 -16.20 1.09
N ASP A 334 -1.41 -15.72 1.95
CA ASP A 334 -2.86 -15.69 1.68
C ASP A 334 -3.22 -14.51 0.77
N ARG A 335 -2.44 -13.40 0.90
CA ARG A 335 -2.62 -12.19 0.10
C ARG A 335 -1.27 -11.60 -0.33
N ALA A 336 -1.26 -10.98 -1.52
CA ALA A 336 -0.15 -10.13 -1.96
C ALA A 336 -0.70 -8.80 -2.47
N LEU A 337 -0.26 -7.72 -1.83
CA LEU A 337 -0.64 -6.34 -2.12
C LEU A 337 0.51 -5.64 -2.85
N TYR A 338 0.27 -5.15 -4.07
CA TYR A 338 1.25 -4.51 -4.93
C TYR A 338 1.00 -2.99 -4.96
N PHE A 339 1.79 -2.23 -4.22
CA PHE A 339 1.70 -0.77 -4.19
C PHE A 339 2.50 -0.17 -5.34
N VAL A 340 1.90 -0.14 -6.52
CA VAL A 340 2.50 0.29 -7.77
C VAL A 340 1.62 1.33 -8.47
N ASP A 341 2.25 2.21 -9.27
CA ASP A 341 1.56 3.27 -10.01
C ASP A 341 0.36 2.73 -10.82
N GLN A 342 -0.76 3.46 -10.80
CA GLN A 342 -2.01 3.09 -11.48
C GLN A 342 -1.81 2.84 -12.99
N ARG A 343 -0.81 3.46 -13.61
CA ARG A 343 -0.49 3.24 -15.03
C ARG A 343 -0.07 1.80 -15.34
N GLN A 344 0.35 1.03 -14.35
CA GLN A 344 0.70 -0.39 -14.49
C GLN A 344 -0.47 -1.35 -14.23
N ALA A 345 -1.69 -0.83 -14.03
CA ALA A 345 -2.84 -1.65 -13.69
C ALA A 345 -3.11 -2.77 -14.71
N LEU A 346 -3.05 -2.45 -16.00
CA LEU A 346 -3.26 -3.45 -17.07
C LEU A 346 -2.20 -4.56 -17.02
N HIS A 347 -0.94 -4.19 -16.81
CA HIS A 347 0.14 -5.16 -16.67
C HIS A 347 -0.13 -6.14 -15.52
N PHE A 348 -0.47 -5.63 -14.33
CA PHE A 348 -0.75 -6.50 -13.18
C PHE A 348 -1.99 -7.35 -13.38
N GLN A 349 -3.06 -6.82 -13.99
CA GLN A 349 -4.24 -7.61 -14.32
C GLN A 349 -3.90 -8.80 -15.22
N MET A 350 -3.11 -8.56 -16.26
CA MET A 350 -2.65 -9.61 -17.17
C MET A 350 -1.71 -10.61 -16.47
N ALA A 351 -0.74 -10.13 -15.69
CA ALA A 351 0.20 -10.98 -14.97
C ALA A 351 -0.51 -11.87 -13.92
N PHE A 352 -1.48 -11.32 -13.19
CA PHE A 352 -2.28 -12.07 -12.22
C PHE A 352 -3.07 -13.19 -12.91
N GLU A 353 -3.67 -12.91 -14.06
CA GLU A 353 -4.43 -13.91 -14.81
C GLU A 353 -3.51 -15.00 -15.37
N VAL A 354 -2.34 -14.65 -15.91
CA VAL A 354 -1.34 -15.64 -16.33
C VAL A 354 -0.90 -16.51 -15.17
N ALA A 355 -0.60 -15.90 -14.00
CA ALA A 355 -0.17 -16.64 -12.82
C ALA A 355 -1.23 -17.65 -12.35
N ARG A 356 -2.53 -17.27 -12.40
CA ARG A 356 -3.67 -18.14 -12.05
C ARG A 356 -3.80 -19.29 -13.04
N ARG A 357 -3.85 -19.02 -14.34
CA ARG A 357 -3.96 -20.05 -15.39
C ARG A 357 -2.77 -21.00 -15.39
N ALA A 358 -1.59 -20.47 -15.13
CA ALA A 358 -0.39 -21.27 -14.98
C ALA A 358 -0.34 -22.09 -13.67
N GLY A 359 -1.24 -21.85 -12.70
CA GLY A 359 -1.19 -22.49 -11.39
C GLY A 359 0.06 -22.12 -10.61
N PHE A 360 0.62 -20.93 -10.85
CA PHE A 360 1.78 -20.42 -10.11
C PHE A 360 1.40 -19.93 -8.73
N VAL A 361 0.14 -19.58 -8.54
CA VAL A 361 -0.43 -19.15 -7.26
C VAL A 361 -1.57 -20.04 -6.83
N ALA A 362 -1.76 -20.20 -5.53
CA ALA A 362 -2.88 -20.94 -4.95
C ALA A 362 -4.21 -20.31 -5.38
N GLN A 363 -5.26 -21.11 -5.54
CA GLN A 363 -6.56 -20.64 -6.05
C GLN A 363 -7.22 -19.62 -5.11
N ASP A 364 -7.03 -19.76 -3.83
CA ASP A 364 -7.55 -18.93 -2.76
C ASP A 364 -6.66 -17.73 -2.41
N MET A 365 -5.42 -17.68 -2.92
CA MET A 365 -4.52 -16.55 -2.72
C MET A 365 -5.06 -15.29 -3.41
N GLN A 366 -5.16 -14.19 -2.67
CA GLN A 366 -5.59 -12.90 -3.20
C GLN A 366 -4.40 -12.12 -3.76
N LEU A 367 -4.51 -11.68 -5.02
CA LEU A 367 -3.54 -10.79 -5.68
C LEU A 367 -4.22 -9.45 -5.94
N GLU A 368 -3.67 -8.37 -5.38
CA GLU A 368 -4.32 -7.06 -5.41
C GLU A 368 -3.35 -5.96 -5.84
N HIS A 369 -3.63 -5.31 -6.97
CA HIS A 369 -2.93 -4.10 -7.37
C HIS A 369 -3.51 -2.89 -6.62
N MET A 370 -2.73 -2.36 -5.69
CA MET A 370 -3.06 -1.20 -4.87
C MET A 370 -2.59 0.09 -5.58
N GLY A 371 -3.06 0.28 -6.82
CA GLY A 371 -2.67 1.38 -7.69
C GLY A 371 -2.85 2.76 -7.04
N PHE A 372 -1.92 3.66 -7.29
CA PHE A 372 -1.98 5.04 -6.84
C PHE A 372 -1.67 5.99 -8.00
N GLY A 373 -2.22 7.21 -7.94
CA GLY A 373 -2.01 8.25 -8.95
C GLY A 373 -0.66 8.96 -8.79
N THR A 374 -0.34 9.81 -9.76
CA THR A 374 0.89 10.61 -9.77
C THR A 374 0.78 11.80 -8.81
N MET A 375 1.87 12.17 -8.14
CA MET A 375 1.95 13.45 -7.43
C MET A 375 2.03 14.58 -8.45
N ASN A 376 1.06 15.49 -8.38
CA ASN A 376 0.99 16.64 -9.27
C ASN A 376 1.33 17.93 -8.54
N GLY A 377 1.95 18.87 -9.24
CA GLY A 377 2.12 20.25 -8.80
C GLY A 377 0.81 21.03 -8.82
N ALA A 378 0.87 22.29 -8.43
CA ALA A 378 -0.28 23.19 -8.42
C ALA A 378 -0.90 23.41 -9.83
N ASP A 379 -0.12 23.17 -10.87
CA ASP A 379 -0.53 23.24 -12.28
C ASP A 379 -1.20 21.95 -12.80
N GLY A 380 -1.41 20.95 -11.92
CA GLY A 380 -2.01 19.66 -12.27
C GLY A 380 -1.08 18.71 -13.06
N ARG A 381 0.18 19.09 -13.29
CA ARG A 381 1.18 18.25 -13.97
C ARG A 381 2.05 17.51 -12.97
N PRO A 382 2.69 16.39 -13.38
CA PRO A 382 3.63 15.68 -12.52
C PRO A 382 4.68 16.61 -11.92
N PHE A 383 4.95 16.45 -10.64
CA PHE A 383 5.88 17.28 -9.89
C PHE A 383 7.29 17.18 -10.50
N LYS A 384 7.86 18.34 -10.89
CA LYS A 384 9.17 18.43 -11.55
C LYS A 384 9.99 19.57 -10.96
N THR A 385 11.30 19.50 -11.09
CA THR A 385 12.19 20.63 -10.83
C THR A 385 11.92 21.78 -11.80
N ARG A 386 12.42 22.99 -11.49
CA ARG A 386 12.32 24.16 -12.38
C ARG A 386 12.95 23.90 -13.75
N ASP A 387 13.98 23.05 -13.79
CA ASP A 387 14.69 22.66 -15.04
C ASP A 387 14.05 21.46 -15.74
N GLY A 388 12.85 21.02 -15.31
CA GLY A 388 12.09 19.93 -15.92
C GLY A 388 12.52 18.52 -15.49
N GLY A 389 13.49 18.38 -14.59
CA GLY A 389 13.94 17.11 -14.01
C GLY A 389 13.00 16.54 -12.97
N THR A 390 13.25 15.32 -12.52
CA THR A 390 12.54 14.68 -11.42
C THR A 390 13.09 15.18 -10.08
N VAL A 391 12.22 15.56 -9.14
CA VAL A 391 12.63 15.99 -7.80
C VAL A 391 13.13 14.78 -7.01
N LYS A 392 14.34 14.85 -6.47
CA LYS A 392 14.88 13.83 -5.57
C LYS A 392 14.01 13.74 -4.31
N LEU A 393 13.79 12.53 -3.81
CA LEU A 393 12.99 12.35 -2.60
C LEU A 393 13.63 13.02 -1.38
N ILE A 394 14.95 12.91 -1.26
CA ILE A 394 15.72 13.51 -0.17
C ILE A 394 15.57 15.04 -0.15
N ASP A 395 15.64 15.70 -1.32
CA ASP A 395 15.48 17.16 -1.41
C ASP A 395 14.08 17.61 -0.95
N LEU A 396 13.04 16.82 -1.25
CA LEU A 396 11.68 17.10 -0.75
C LEU A 396 11.61 16.99 0.78
N LEU A 397 12.28 15.99 1.37
CA LEU A 397 12.29 15.80 2.82
C LEU A 397 13.09 16.92 3.51
N ASP A 398 14.24 17.34 2.94
CA ASP A 398 15.05 18.45 3.42
C ASP A 398 14.24 19.75 3.44
N GLU A 399 13.55 20.06 2.36
CA GLU A 399 12.69 21.25 2.26
C GLU A 399 11.56 21.23 3.29
N ALA A 400 10.93 20.07 3.50
CA ALA A 400 9.85 19.93 4.47
C ALA A 400 10.34 20.16 5.91
N GLU A 401 11.49 19.59 6.28
CA GLU A 401 12.09 19.76 7.60
C GLU A 401 12.54 21.22 7.82
N GLU A 402 13.17 21.86 6.82
CA GLU A 402 13.61 23.25 6.92
C GLU A 402 12.44 24.22 7.07
N ARG A 403 11.35 24.02 6.32
CA ARG A 403 10.12 24.79 6.48
C ARG A 403 9.51 24.64 7.87
N ALA A 404 9.45 23.40 8.36
CA ALA A 404 8.96 23.10 9.70
C ALA A 404 9.86 23.74 10.78
N TYR A 405 11.19 23.66 10.62
CA TYR A 405 12.16 24.30 11.51
C TYR A 405 11.93 25.81 11.64
N ASN A 406 11.83 26.51 10.51
CA ASN A 406 11.61 27.93 10.49
C ASN A 406 10.29 28.33 11.17
N LEU A 407 9.21 27.53 10.95
CA LEU A 407 7.92 27.74 11.60
C LEU A 407 7.97 27.52 13.11
N VAL A 408 8.61 26.42 13.56
CA VAL A 408 8.71 26.07 14.99
C VAL A 408 9.57 27.09 15.71
N LYS A 409 10.71 27.48 15.14
CA LYS A 409 11.62 28.49 15.71
C LYS A 409 10.95 29.85 15.85
N GLY A 410 10.15 30.27 14.85
CA GLY A 410 9.41 31.52 14.91
C GLY A 410 8.33 31.54 16.01
N LYS A 411 7.75 30.37 16.33
CA LYS A 411 6.75 30.26 17.41
C LYS A 411 7.34 30.00 18.79
N ASN A 412 8.52 29.40 18.87
CA ASN A 412 9.17 28.95 20.10
C ASN A 412 10.66 29.33 20.07
N PRO A 413 11.00 30.63 20.13
CA PRO A 413 12.38 31.10 19.96
C PRO A 413 13.33 30.65 21.09
N ASP A 414 12.80 30.28 22.27
CA ASP A 414 13.54 29.90 23.45
C ASP A 414 13.91 28.42 23.52
N LEU A 415 13.43 27.60 22.55
CA LEU A 415 13.80 26.19 22.52
C LEU A 415 15.27 25.98 22.12
N ALA A 416 15.90 24.98 22.70
CA ALA A 416 17.23 24.56 22.29
C ALA A 416 17.27 24.10 20.84
N GLU A 417 18.38 24.31 20.14
CA GLU A 417 18.56 24.00 18.72
C GLU A 417 18.26 22.51 18.42
N GLU A 418 18.68 21.61 19.29
CA GLU A 418 18.42 20.17 19.17
C GLU A 418 16.92 19.85 19.22
N GLN A 419 16.20 20.44 20.17
CA GLN A 419 14.73 20.28 20.29
C GLN A 419 14.00 20.87 19.07
N LEU A 420 14.45 22.03 18.57
CA LEU A 420 13.88 22.63 17.36
C LEU A 420 14.02 21.70 16.15
N ARG A 421 15.17 21.05 15.98
CA ARG A 421 15.41 20.13 14.87
C ARG A 421 14.62 18.82 15.02
N GLU A 422 14.53 18.27 16.22
CA GLU A 422 13.73 17.08 16.50
C GLU A 422 12.24 17.33 16.17
N ILE A 423 11.67 18.43 16.66
CA ILE A 423 10.29 18.82 16.39
C ILE A 423 10.11 19.09 14.89
N ALA A 424 11.07 19.79 14.27
CA ALA A 424 11.00 20.12 12.84
C ALA A 424 11.00 18.86 11.96
N SER A 425 11.82 17.87 12.28
CA SER A 425 11.84 16.59 11.57
C SER A 425 10.50 15.86 11.73
N ALA A 426 10.00 15.71 12.97
CA ALA A 426 8.74 15.05 13.23
C ALA A 426 7.56 15.74 12.50
N VAL A 427 7.50 17.09 12.56
CA VAL A 427 6.42 17.87 11.94
C VAL A 427 6.57 17.91 10.42
N GLY A 428 7.78 18.11 9.89
CA GLY A 428 8.04 18.18 8.46
C GLY A 428 7.74 16.87 7.75
N ILE A 429 8.30 15.78 8.25
CA ILE A 429 8.04 14.43 7.69
C ILE A 429 6.57 14.02 7.90
N GLY A 430 6.02 14.29 9.07
CA GLY A 430 4.60 14.05 9.36
C GLY A 430 3.68 14.79 8.40
N ALA A 431 3.99 16.05 8.06
CA ALA A 431 3.22 16.84 7.11
C ALA A 431 3.29 16.27 5.69
N VAL A 432 4.46 15.82 5.23
CA VAL A 432 4.61 15.15 3.92
C VAL A 432 3.74 13.91 3.86
N LYS A 433 3.83 13.03 4.87
CA LYS A 433 3.02 11.80 4.93
C LYS A 433 1.52 12.11 5.00
N TYR A 434 1.12 13.04 5.86
CA TYR A 434 -0.29 13.42 6.01
C TYR A 434 -0.88 14.05 4.75
N ALA A 435 -0.12 14.92 4.08
CA ALA A 435 -0.57 15.58 2.85
C ALA A 435 -0.94 14.58 1.74
N ASP A 436 -0.28 13.44 1.68
CA ASP A 436 -0.59 12.37 0.74
C ASP A 436 -1.65 11.40 1.27
N LEU A 437 -1.47 10.86 2.48
CA LEU A 437 -2.38 9.86 3.06
C LEU A 437 -3.79 10.38 3.35
N SER A 438 -3.97 11.70 3.51
CA SER A 438 -5.29 12.32 3.72
C SER A 438 -6.12 12.49 2.44
N LYS A 439 -5.54 12.18 1.27
CA LYS A 439 -6.20 12.32 -0.03
C LYS A 439 -6.61 10.97 -0.61
N HIS A 440 -7.44 11.04 -1.64
CA HIS A 440 -7.76 9.83 -2.39
C HIS A 440 -6.50 9.25 -3.03
N ARG A 441 -6.38 7.93 -3.02
CA ARG A 441 -5.19 7.22 -3.49
C ARG A 441 -4.97 7.36 -5.01
N THR A 442 -6.05 7.38 -5.79
CA THR A 442 -6.05 7.50 -7.26
C THR A 442 -6.57 8.85 -7.71
#